data_7d251db112f504f9085fafcf5f4f6780
#
_entry.id   7d251db112f504f9085fafcf5f4f6780
#
_cell.length_a   1.000
_cell.length_b   1.000
_cell.length_c   1.000
_cell.angle_alpha   90.00
_cell.angle_beta   90.00
_cell.angle_gamma   90.00
#
_symmetry.space_group_name_H-M   'P 1'
#
loop_
_entity.id
_entity.type
_entity.pdbx_description
1 polymer ?
#
loop_
_entity_poly.entity_id
_entity_poly.type
_entity_poly.pdbx_seq_one_letter_code
_entity_poly.pdbx_strand_id
1 'polypeptide(L)'
;TLFRSMDGVVRYAAPNAISCFRRLGLLTTMPGHYLSELGTQLLKENDPVPETLPLVLTGKAAVDSELNANRSAVSMRSLPLYDNNGRIGAILLCRDVTELRRREQELQTKDATISEIHHRVKNNLQAVSALLRLQARKTKSDEVKKELQEAQRRVQTIAMVHEGLSQTADEVVDFDKVIANLLRMAVDLATMKDQHIDINYMGKFGMMPAQDATPLSLVLTELITNSVEHGFEGRKDGHITISVGRSGPNLNVVVEDDGSGLGSEEQGGLARSSGSGLGTQIINTFVTNDFGGSVHWEPRREGGTRVVLDMKLRAAQDE
;
A
#
# COMPACT_ATOMS: atom_id res chain seq x y z
N THR A 1 -7.04 -14.52 -37.71
CA THR A 1 -8.37 -14.31 -38.36
C THR A 1 -8.77 -15.57 -39.06
N LEU A 2 -10.04 -15.95 -38.90
CA LEU A 2 -10.66 -17.07 -39.60
C LEU A 2 -11.94 -16.56 -40.25
N PHE A 3 -12.25 -17.01 -41.47
CA PHE A 3 -13.49 -16.72 -42.15
C PHE A 3 -14.33 -18.01 -42.30
N ARG A 4 -15.59 -17.95 -41.89
CA ARG A 4 -16.57 -19.02 -42.12
C ARG A 4 -17.73 -18.52 -42.99
N SER A 5 -18.23 -19.41 -43.86
CA SER A 5 -19.40 -19.17 -44.67
C SER A 5 -20.69 -19.22 -43.82
N MET A 6 -21.80 -18.83 -44.41
CA MET A 6 -23.13 -18.90 -43.80
C MET A 6 -23.47 -20.32 -43.31
N ASP A 7 -23.09 -21.36 -44.07
CA ASP A 7 -23.29 -22.78 -43.73
C ASP A 7 -22.44 -23.28 -42.56
N GLY A 8 -21.49 -22.45 -42.05
CA GLY A 8 -20.64 -22.81 -40.92
C GLY A 8 -19.31 -23.42 -41.31
N VAL A 9 -19.02 -23.58 -42.60
CA VAL A 9 -17.78 -24.14 -43.09
C VAL A 9 -16.67 -23.10 -43.05
N VAL A 10 -15.50 -23.46 -42.51
CA VAL A 10 -14.31 -22.61 -42.52
C VAL A 10 -13.77 -22.52 -43.95
N ARG A 11 -13.81 -21.34 -44.54
CA ARG A 11 -13.31 -21.08 -45.90
C ARG A 11 -11.83 -20.65 -45.91
N TYR A 12 -11.43 -19.96 -44.83
CA TYR A 12 -10.06 -19.48 -44.71
C TYR A 12 -9.67 -19.40 -43.22
N ALA A 13 -8.42 -19.76 -42.94
CA ALA A 13 -7.83 -19.57 -41.61
C ALA A 13 -6.39 -19.05 -41.81
N ALA A 14 -6.14 -17.90 -41.22
CA ALA A 14 -4.78 -17.33 -41.20
C ALA A 14 -3.87 -18.16 -40.29
N PRO A 15 -2.52 -18.15 -40.53
CA PRO A 15 -1.57 -18.95 -39.76
C PRO A 15 -1.64 -18.75 -38.27
N ASN A 16 -1.88 -17.51 -37.82
CA ASN A 16 -2.06 -17.20 -36.38
C ASN A 16 -3.32 -17.83 -35.82
N ALA A 17 -4.46 -17.85 -36.54
CA ALA A 17 -5.67 -18.54 -36.08
C ALA A 17 -5.43 -20.03 -35.96
N ILE A 18 -4.80 -20.66 -36.97
CA ILE A 18 -4.42 -22.07 -36.93
C ILE A 18 -3.54 -22.36 -35.72
N SER A 19 -2.56 -21.50 -35.43
CA SER A 19 -1.69 -21.62 -34.27
C SER A 19 -2.46 -21.54 -32.97
N CYS A 20 -3.38 -20.59 -32.84
CA CYS A 20 -4.24 -20.46 -31.65
C CYS A 20 -5.07 -21.74 -31.38
N PHE A 21 -5.73 -22.28 -32.43
CA PHE A 21 -6.54 -23.49 -32.29
C PHE A 21 -5.69 -24.74 -31.99
N ARG A 22 -4.47 -24.85 -32.59
CA ARG A 22 -3.55 -25.92 -32.24
C ARG A 22 -3.09 -25.89 -30.79
N ARG A 23 -2.84 -24.72 -30.25
CA ARG A 23 -2.49 -24.56 -28.82
C ARG A 23 -3.64 -24.95 -27.89
N LEU A 24 -4.89 -24.76 -28.34
CA LEU A 24 -6.06 -25.24 -27.63
C LEU A 24 -6.30 -26.75 -27.74
N GLY A 25 -5.48 -27.48 -28.55
CA GLY A 25 -5.60 -28.93 -28.71
C GLY A 25 -6.18 -29.38 -30.06
N LEU A 26 -6.58 -28.45 -30.94
CA LEU A 26 -7.13 -28.83 -32.25
C LEU A 26 -6.00 -29.22 -33.23
N LEU A 27 -5.90 -30.50 -33.54
CA LEU A 27 -4.87 -31.03 -34.46
C LEU A 27 -5.36 -31.11 -35.91
N THR A 28 -6.67 -30.97 -36.14
CA THR A 28 -7.31 -31.08 -37.47
C THR A 28 -7.08 -29.82 -38.32
N THR A 29 -7.00 -29.97 -39.63
CA THR A 29 -6.98 -28.83 -40.57
C THR A 29 -8.33 -28.14 -40.56
N MET A 30 -8.33 -26.81 -40.43
CA MET A 30 -9.58 -26.05 -40.25
C MET A 30 -10.35 -25.77 -41.55
N PRO A 31 -9.70 -25.37 -42.69
CA PRO A 31 -10.39 -25.11 -43.93
C PRO A 31 -11.12 -26.34 -44.45
N GLY A 32 -12.37 -26.16 -44.85
CA GLY A 32 -13.23 -27.22 -45.36
C GLY A 32 -14.08 -27.95 -44.33
N HIS A 33 -13.83 -27.75 -43.01
CA HIS A 33 -14.58 -28.38 -41.94
C HIS A 33 -15.60 -27.40 -41.33
N TYR A 34 -16.63 -27.94 -40.70
CA TYR A 34 -17.61 -27.13 -39.96
C TYR A 34 -17.01 -26.61 -38.65
N LEU A 35 -17.09 -25.31 -38.43
CA LEU A 35 -16.55 -24.70 -37.22
C LEU A 35 -17.21 -25.24 -35.94
N SER A 36 -18.49 -25.66 -36.03
CA SER A 36 -19.22 -26.31 -34.93
C SER A 36 -18.66 -27.66 -34.54
N GLU A 37 -18.20 -28.47 -35.51
CA GLU A 37 -17.54 -29.76 -35.24
C GLU A 37 -16.20 -29.59 -34.60
N LEU A 38 -15.39 -28.66 -35.12
CA LEU A 38 -14.11 -28.27 -34.50
C LEU A 38 -14.31 -27.75 -33.11
N GLY A 39 -15.37 -26.96 -32.88
CA GLY A 39 -15.78 -26.48 -31.56
C GLY A 39 -16.16 -27.60 -30.61
N THR A 40 -16.92 -28.61 -31.08
CA THR A 40 -17.30 -29.77 -30.26
C THR A 40 -16.09 -30.57 -29.81
N GLN A 41 -15.08 -30.67 -30.64
CA GLN A 41 -13.80 -31.32 -30.28
C GLN A 41 -13.08 -30.54 -29.18
N LEU A 42 -13.00 -29.22 -29.30
CA LEU A 42 -12.42 -28.35 -28.27
C LEU A 42 -13.22 -28.41 -26.94
N LEU A 43 -14.54 -28.50 -27.02
CA LEU A 43 -15.42 -28.60 -25.85
C LEU A 43 -15.24 -29.91 -25.07
N LYS A 44 -14.92 -31.02 -25.76
CA LYS A 44 -14.73 -32.32 -25.10
C LYS A 44 -13.41 -32.42 -24.34
N GLU A 45 -12.41 -31.66 -24.76
CA GLU A 45 -11.08 -31.71 -24.19
C GLU A 45 -10.86 -30.67 -23.09
N ASN A 46 -11.80 -29.72 -22.92
CA ASN A 46 -11.61 -28.58 -22.02
C ASN A 46 -12.83 -28.38 -21.12
N ASP A 47 -12.62 -28.39 -19.81
CA ASP A 47 -13.61 -28.12 -18.77
C ASP A 47 -12.96 -27.19 -17.71
N PRO A 48 -13.56 -26.05 -17.35
CA PRO A 48 -14.87 -25.51 -17.74
C PRO A 48 -14.84 -24.77 -19.09
N VAL A 49 -15.95 -24.92 -19.84
CA VAL A 49 -16.18 -24.25 -21.12
C VAL A 49 -16.95 -22.95 -20.89
N PRO A 50 -16.50 -21.81 -21.46
CA PRO A 50 -17.27 -20.56 -21.38
C PRO A 50 -18.62 -20.68 -22.11
N GLU A 51 -19.69 -20.22 -21.49
CA GLU A 51 -21.04 -20.20 -22.05
C GLU A 51 -21.13 -19.42 -23.38
N THR A 52 -20.25 -18.46 -23.58
CA THR A 52 -20.17 -17.63 -24.77
C THR A 52 -19.48 -18.33 -25.96
N LEU A 53 -18.70 -19.37 -25.72
CA LEU A 53 -17.96 -20.06 -26.79
C LEU A 53 -18.85 -20.62 -27.91
N PRO A 54 -19.97 -21.33 -27.64
CA PRO A 54 -20.88 -21.77 -28.67
C PRO A 54 -21.44 -20.61 -29.51
N LEU A 55 -21.72 -19.47 -28.88
CA LEU A 55 -22.23 -18.27 -29.57
C LEU A 55 -21.18 -17.70 -30.52
N VAL A 56 -19.91 -17.59 -30.06
CA VAL A 56 -18.78 -17.14 -30.89
C VAL A 56 -18.60 -18.06 -32.10
N LEU A 57 -18.65 -19.38 -31.90
CA LEU A 57 -18.49 -20.35 -32.99
C LEU A 57 -19.63 -20.32 -34.00
N THR A 58 -20.86 -19.95 -33.59
CA THR A 58 -22.00 -19.79 -34.54
C THR A 58 -21.81 -18.56 -35.45
N GLY A 59 -21.09 -17.55 -35.01
CA GLY A 59 -20.86 -16.31 -35.76
C GLY A 59 -22.15 -15.53 -36.10
N LYS A 60 -23.23 -15.73 -35.35
CA LYS A 60 -24.53 -15.07 -35.56
C LYS A 60 -24.58 -13.66 -34.99
N ALA A 61 -23.78 -13.41 -33.98
CA ALA A 61 -23.68 -12.13 -33.28
C ALA A 61 -22.21 -11.74 -33.04
N ALA A 62 -21.97 -10.46 -32.78
CA ALA A 62 -20.68 -9.96 -32.31
C ALA A 62 -20.55 -10.32 -30.83
N VAL A 63 -19.78 -11.35 -30.53
CA VAL A 63 -19.59 -11.87 -29.17
C VAL A 63 -18.10 -12.15 -28.94
N ASP A 64 -17.66 -11.88 -27.72
CA ASP A 64 -16.31 -12.21 -27.25
C ASP A 64 -16.36 -13.47 -26.38
N SER A 65 -15.35 -14.31 -26.49
CA SER A 65 -15.12 -15.45 -25.61
C SER A 65 -13.64 -15.67 -25.42
N GLU A 66 -13.27 -16.21 -24.27
CA GLU A 66 -11.89 -16.62 -24.00
C GLU A 66 -11.92 -18.09 -23.58
N LEU A 67 -11.08 -18.88 -24.22
CA LEU A 67 -10.89 -20.29 -23.88
C LEU A 67 -9.49 -20.55 -23.37
N ASN A 68 -9.43 -21.15 -22.18
CA ASN A 68 -8.21 -21.55 -21.52
C ASN A 68 -8.06 -23.06 -21.61
N ALA A 69 -7.02 -23.54 -22.31
CA ALA A 69 -6.79 -24.95 -22.51
C ALA A 69 -5.29 -25.23 -22.73
N ASN A 70 -4.82 -26.40 -22.31
CA ASN A 70 -3.44 -26.83 -22.53
C ASN A 70 -2.39 -25.79 -22.15
N ARG A 71 -2.58 -25.09 -21.04
CA ARG A 71 -1.75 -23.96 -20.56
C ARG A 71 -1.68 -22.77 -21.54
N SER A 72 -2.65 -22.66 -22.44
CA SER A 72 -2.78 -21.57 -23.38
C SER A 72 -4.13 -20.87 -23.20
N ALA A 73 -4.15 -19.55 -23.36
CA ALA A 73 -5.35 -18.72 -23.34
C ALA A 73 -5.53 -18.08 -24.72
N VAL A 74 -6.70 -18.27 -25.32
CA VAL A 74 -7.04 -17.68 -26.60
C VAL A 74 -8.31 -16.87 -26.49
N SER A 75 -8.19 -15.58 -26.76
CA SER A 75 -9.35 -14.69 -26.92
C SER A 75 -9.89 -14.80 -28.34
N MET A 76 -11.20 -14.95 -28.46
CA MET A 76 -11.92 -15.08 -29.72
C MET A 76 -13.05 -14.08 -29.77
N ARG A 77 -13.18 -13.38 -30.89
CA ARG A 77 -14.30 -12.46 -31.17
C ARG A 77 -14.93 -12.81 -32.50
N SER A 78 -16.24 -13.06 -32.50
CA SER A 78 -16.99 -13.23 -33.73
C SER A 78 -17.55 -11.91 -34.23
N LEU A 79 -17.51 -11.73 -35.54
CA LEU A 79 -18.06 -10.58 -36.25
C LEU A 79 -18.89 -11.10 -37.43
N PRO A 80 -20.24 -11.05 -37.40
CA PRO A 80 -21.08 -11.45 -38.51
C PRO A 80 -20.87 -10.51 -39.70
N LEU A 81 -20.83 -11.07 -40.90
CA LEU A 81 -20.71 -10.34 -42.16
C LEU A 81 -22.07 -10.35 -42.90
N TYR A 82 -22.43 -9.19 -43.42
CA TYR A 82 -23.68 -8.97 -44.16
C TYR A 82 -23.38 -8.36 -45.52
N ASP A 83 -24.23 -8.69 -46.49
CA ASP A 83 -24.31 -8.02 -47.77
C ASP A 83 -25.77 -7.49 -47.98
N ASN A 84 -26.10 -7.02 -49.18
CA ASN A 84 -27.43 -6.49 -49.51
C ASN A 84 -28.54 -7.55 -49.41
N ASN A 85 -28.20 -8.84 -49.42
CA ASN A 85 -29.14 -9.99 -49.39
C ASN A 85 -29.22 -10.67 -48.03
N GLY A 86 -28.45 -10.18 -47.03
CA GLY A 86 -28.43 -10.72 -45.68
C GLY A 86 -27.05 -11.15 -45.21
N ARG A 87 -27.02 -12.06 -44.23
CA ARG A 87 -25.77 -12.55 -43.66
C ARG A 87 -25.06 -13.51 -44.60
N ILE A 88 -23.83 -13.25 -44.97
CA ILE A 88 -22.98 -14.08 -45.85
C ILE A 88 -22.00 -14.99 -45.11
N GLY A 89 -21.71 -14.68 -43.85
CA GLY A 89 -20.79 -15.48 -43.05
C GLY A 89 -20.38 -14.78 -41.73
N ALA A 90 -19.21 -15.11 -41.22
CA ALA A 90 -18.62 -14.43 -40.07
C ALA A 90 -17.09 -14.48 -40.13
N ILE A 91 -16.49 -13.46 -39.56
CA ILE A 91 -15.06 -13.46 -39.22
C ILE A 91 -14.92 -13.82 -37.75
N LEU A 92 -13.98 -14.69 -37.45
CA LEU A 92 -13.53 -14.97 -36.10
C LEU A 92 -12.11 -14.43 -35.94
N LEU A 93 -11.96 -13.45 -35.06
CA LEU A 93 -10.67 -12.91 -34.66
C LEU A 93 -10.15 -13.75 -33.48
N CYS A 94 -8.97 -14.33 -33.63
CA CYS A 94 -8.34 -15.12 -32.59
C CYS A 94 -7.03 -14.45 -32.19
N ARG A 95 -6.80 -14.31 -30.91
CA ARG A 95 -5.57 -13.76 -30.34
C ARG A 95 -5.10 -14.67 -29.22
N ASP A 96 -3.84 -15.03 -29.25
CA ASP A 96 -3.18 -15.69 -28.14
C ASP A 96 -2.93 -14.65 -27.04
N VAL A 97 -3.50 -14.87 -25.87
CA VAL A 97 -3.38 -14.00 -24.69
C VAL A 97 -2.71 -14.73 -23.53
N THR A 98 -2.06 -15.86 -23.79
CA THR A 98 -1.44 -16.73 -22.80
C THR A 98 -0.45 -15.97 -21.92
N GLU A 99 0.48 -15.24 -22.55
CA GLU A 99 1.50 -14.50 -21.81
C GLU A 99 0.90 -13.34 -21.03
N LEU A 100 -0.11 -12.66 -21.60
CA LEU A 100 -0.83 -11.59 -20.89
C LEU A 100 -1.52 -12.13 -19.65
N ARG A 101 -2.27 -13.23 -19.77
CA ARG A 101 -2.98 -13.85 -18.63
C ARG A 101 -2.01 -14.39 -17.58
N ARG A 102 -0.89 -14.94 -18.00
CA ARG A 102 0.14 -15.39 -17.07
C ARG A 102 0.67 -14.24 -16.23
N ARG A 103 0.99 -13.12 -16.87
CA ARG A 103 1.47 -11.92 -16.17
C ARG A 103 0.42 -11.33 -15.23
N GLU A 104 -0.84 -11.27 -15.69
CA GLU A 104 -1.95 -10.80 -14.83
C GLU A 104 -2.11 -11.70 -13.59
N GLN A 105 -2.04 -13.02 -13.76
CA GLN A 105 -2.11 -13.97 -12.64
C GLN A 105 -0.88 -13.86 -11.71
N GLU A 106 0.31 -13.69 -12.27
CA GLU A 106 1.52 -13.46 -11.46
C GLU A 106 1.41 -12.18 -10.62
N LEU A 107 0.90 -11.08 -11.21
CA LEU A 107 0.65 -9.83 -10.49
C LEU A 107 -0.39 -10.02 -9.38
N GLN A 108 -1.55 -10.60 -9.70
CA GLN A 108 -2.61 -10.87 -8.70
C GLN A 108 -2.11 -11.75 -7.55
N THR A 109 -1.27 -12.75 -7.85
CA THR A 109 -0.68 -13.61 -6.82
C THR A 109 0.32 -12.86 -5.95
N LYS A 110 1.13 -11.96 -6.54
CA LYS A 110 2.04 -11.10 -5.78
C LYS A 110 1.27 -10.15 -4.87
N ASP A 111 0.23 -9.49 -5.37
CA ASP A 111 -0.59 -8.57 -4.57
C ASP A 111 -1.27 -9.28 -3.40
N ALA A 112 -1.84 -10.47 -3.65
CA ALA A 112 -2.43 -11.29 -2.59
C ALA A 112 -1.39 -11.70 -1.54
N THR A 113 -0.17 -12.06 -1.96
CA THR A 113 0.92 -12.44 -1.05
C THR A 113 1.38 -11.24 -0.21
N ILE A 114 1.54 -10.06 -0.83
CA ILE A 114 1.90 -8.82 -0.13
C ILE A 114 0.84 -8.48 0.91
N SER A 115 -0.43 -8.52 0.55
CA SER A 115 -1.54 -8.28 1.47
C SER A 115 -1.53 -9.27 2.65
N GLU A 116 -1.28 -10.56 2.40
CA GLU A 116 -1.17 -11.56 3.47
C GLU A 116 0.00 -11.27 4.40
N ILE A 117 1.16 -10.86 3.85
CA ILE A 117 2.33 -10.48 4.66
C ILE A 117 1.97 -9.30 5.57
N HIS A 118 1.33 -8.25 5.05
CA HIS A 118 0.91 -7.10 5.85
C HIS A 118 -0.06 -7.49 6.97
N HIS A 119 -1.02 -8.36 6.69
CA HIS A 119 -1.94 -8.87 7.70
C HIS A 119 -1.22 -9.69 8.80
N ARG A 120 -0.23 -10.51 8.41
CA ARG A 120 0.58 -11.29 9.37
C ARG A 120 1.47 -10.38 10.22
N VAL A 121 2.10 -9.38 9.62
CA VAL A 121 2.91 -8.38 10.36
C VAL A 121 2.04 -7.65 11.38
N LYS A 122 0.85 -7.16 10.98
CA LYS A 122 -0.11 -6.54 11.90
C LYS A 122 -0.46 -7.44 13.08
N ASN A 123 -0.81 -8.71 12.79
CA ASN A 123 -1.17 -9.67 13.83
C ASN A 123 0.00 -9.93 14.80
N ASN A 124 1.22 -10.05 14.29
CA ASN A 124 2.42 -10.21 15.10
C ASN A 124 2.67 -8.99 16.00
N LEU A 125 2.55 -7.79 15.45
CA LEU A 125 2.71 -6.54 16.22
C LEU A 125 1.63 -6.40 17.30
N GLN A 126 0.39 -6.78 17.03
CA GLN A 126 -0.68 -6.82 18.03
C GLN A 126 -0.38 -7.82 19.16
N ALA A 127 0.15 -9.01 18.82
CA ALA A 127 0.56 -10.00 19.82
C ALA A 127 1.71 -9.48 20.70
N VAL A 128 2.72 -8.85 20.10
CA VAL A 128 3.84 -8.20 20.84
C VAL A 128 3.31 -7.10 21.74
N SER A 129 2.41 -6.23 21.26
CA SER A 129 1.78 -5.19 22.07
C SER A 129 1.01 -5.76 23.26
N ALA A 130 0.27 -6.86 23.06
CA ALA A 130 -0.43 -7.55 24.14
C ALA A 130 0.52 -8.15 25.19
N LEU A 131 1.65 -8.73 24.76
CA LEU A 131 2.68 -9.26 25.66
C LEU A 131 3.32 -8.14 26.48
N LEU A 132 3.69 -7.02 25.87
CA LEU A 132 4.23 -5.85 26.58
C LEU A 132 3.25 -5.33 27.62
N ARG A 133 1.95 -5.24 27.28
CA ARG A 133 0.88 -4.85 28.23
C ARG A 133 0.78 -5.81 29.41
N LEU A 134 0.87 -7.11 29.17
CA LEU A 134 0.85 -8.12 30.23
C LEU A 134 2.07 -8.02 31.16
N GLN A 135 3.25 -7.75 30.60
CA GLN A 135 4.46 -7.55 31.39
C GLN A 135 4.37 -6.26 32.22
N ALA A 136 3.89 -5.18 31.64
CA ALA A 136 3.69 -3.91 32.35
C ALA A 136 2.71 -4.04 33.53
N ARG A 137 1.70 -4.95 33.45
CA ARG A 137 0.78 -5.24 34.56
C ARG A 137 1.39 -6.10 35.66
N LYS A 138 2.38 -6.94 35.32
CA LYS A 138 3.03 -7.86 36.29
C LYS A 138 4.18 -7.22 37.03
N THR A 139 4.83 -6.22 36.46
CA THR A 139 5.95 -5.54 37.12
C THR A 139 5.49 -4.67 38.28
N LYS A 140 6.32 -4.64 39.33
CA LYS A 140 6.12 -3.78 40.50
C LYS A 140 6.92 -2.48 40.46
N SER A 141 7.86 -2.39 39.51
CA SER A 141 8.66 -1.17 39.30
C SER A 141 7.90 -0.21 38.39
N ASP A 142 7.63 0.99 38.86
CA ASP A 142 6.96 2.03 38.07
C ASP A 142 7.83 2.49 36.90
N GLU A 143 9.14 2.48 37.04
CA GLU A 143 10.10 2.80 35.98
C GLU A 143 10.00 1.78 34.82
N VAL A 144 10.12 0.49 35.14
CA VAL A 144 9.98 -0.60 34.15
C VAL A 144 8.60 -0.59 33.49
N LYS A 145 7.55 -0.23 34.26
CA LYS A 145 6.21 -0.11 33.74
C LYS A 145 6.09 0.99 32.69
N LYS A 146 6.70 2.15 32.94
CA LYS A 146 6.76 3.27 31.96
C LYS A 146 7.48 2.85 30.70
N GLU A 147 8.67 2.24 30.80
CA GLU A 147 9.44 1.75 29.65
C GLU A 147 8.66 0.76 28.81
N LEU A 148 7.96 -0.20 29.44
CA LEU A 148 7.11 -1.17 28.73
C LEU A 148 5.91 -0.51 28.04
N GLN A 149 5.33 0.53 28.63
CA GLN A 149 4.26 1.29 28.01
C GLN A 149 4.74 2.11 26.81
N GLU A 150 5.94 2.69 26.89
CA GLU A 150 6.58 3.36 25.75
C GLU A 150 6.86 2.38 24.61
N ALA A 151 7.47 1.23 24.93
CA ALA A 151 7.70 0.18 23.93
C ALA A 151 6.40 -0.28 23.27
N GLN A 152 5.32 -0.41 24.06
CA GLN A 152 4.00 -0.74 23.53
C GLN A 152 3.48 0.32 22.56
N ARG A 153 3.59 1.61 22.87
CA ARG A 153 3.17 2.72 21.99
C ARG A 153 3.94 2.66 20.66
N ARG A 154 5.25 2.45 20.70
CA ARG A 154 6.09 2.33 19.48
C ARG A 154 5.64 1.17 18.60
N VAL A 155 5.37 0.01 19.17
CA VAL A 155 4.82 -1.15 18.45
C VAL A 155 3.47 -0.83 17.82
N GLN A 156 2.60 -0.10 18.53
CA GLN A 156 1.29 0.33 17.99
C GLN A 156 1.44 1.32 16.83
N THR A 157 2.38 2.26 16.91
CA THR A 157 2.69 3.21 15.83
C THR A 157 3.16 2.47 14.57
N ILE A 158 4.06 1.50 14.71
CA ILE A 158 4.51 0.66 13.58
C ILE A 158 3.34 -0.10 12.97
N ALA A 159 2.48 -0.71 13.79
CA ALA A 159 1.32 -1.45 13.31
C ALA A 159 0.34 -0.56 12.52
N MET A 160 0.16 0.69 12.94
CA MET A 160 -0.70 1.67 12.27
C MET A 160 -0.17 2.04 10.87
N VAL A 161 1.13 2.26 10.73
CA VAL A 161 1.74 2.55 9.43
C VAL A 161 1.60 1.33 8.50
N HIS A 162 1.85 0.12 9.00
CA HIS A 162 1.65 -1.10 8.24
C HIS A 162 0.19 -1.32 7.80
N GLU A 163 -0.79 -0.85 8.57
CA GLU A 163 -2.20 -0.90 8.17
C GLU A 163 -2.50 0.06 7.00
N GLY A 164 -1.89 1.24 7.02
CA GLY A 164 -1.97 2.20 5.90
C GLY A 164 -1.39 1.64 4.60
N LEU A 165 -0.32 0.83 4.69
CA LEU A 165 0.34 0.17 3.55
C LEU A 165 -0.49 -0.93 2.90
N SER A 166 -1.27 -1.68 3.68
CA SER A 166 -2.07 -2.79 3.15
C SER A 166 -3.20 -2.36 2.22
N GLN A 167 -3.46 -1.06 2.12
CA GLN A 167 -4.51 -0.48 1.29
C GLN A 167 -4.03 0.06 -0.07
N THR A 168 -2.72 0.10 -0.30
CA THR A 168 -2.12 0.59 -1.55
C THR A 168 -1.15 -0.44 -2.13
N ALA A 169 -1.32 -0.75 -3.41
CA ALA A 169 -0.45 -1.70 -4.13
C ALA A 169 1.00 -1.17 -4.31
N ASP A 170 1.23 0.14 -4.10
CA ASP A 170 2.45 0.83 -4.55
C ASP A 170 3.47 1.11 -3.43
N GLU A 171 3.41 0.42 -2.28
CA GLU A 171 4.30 0.71 -1.12
C GLU A 171 4.38 2.20 -0.72
N VAL A 172 3.42 3.03 -1.15
CA VAL A 172 3.34 4.47 -0.91
C VAL A 172 2.20 4.78 0.06
N VAL A 173 2.47 5.61 1.07
CA VAL A 173 1.54 5.94 2.14
C VAL A 173 1.09 7.39 2.05
N ASP A 174 -0.21 7.63 2.19
CA ASP A 174 -0.75 8.96 2.48
C ASP A 174 -0.46 9.30 3.96
N PHE A 175 0.65 10.02 4.18
CA PHE A 175 1.12 10.31 5.53
C PHE A 175 0.22 11.30 6.27
N ASP A 176 -0.58 12.10 5.55
CA ASP A 176 -1.55 13.00 6.18
C ASP A 176 -2.64 12.22 6.94
N LYS A 177 -2.97 10.99 6.51
CA LYS A 177 -3.84 10.09 7.27
C LYS A 177 -3.15 9.49 8.49
N VAL A 178 -1.85 9.18 8.36
CA VAL A 178 -1.05 8.63 9.47
C VAL A 178 -0.94 9.67 10.58
N ILE A 179 -0.54 10.90 10.26
CA ILE A 179 -0.40 11.97 11.27
C ILE A 179 -1.74 12.25 11.97
N ALA A 180 -2.87 12.26 11.26
CA ALA A 180 -4.18 12.45 11.88
C ALA A 180 -4.50 11.38 12.95
N ASN A 181 -4.03 10.15 12.77
CA ASN A 181 -4.17 9.09 13.76
C ASN A 181 -3.20 9.30 14.94
N LEU A 182 -1.96 9.72 14.68
CA LEU A 182 -0.99 10.02 15.74
C LEU A 182 -1.47 11.16 16.64
N LEU A 183 -2.04 12.22 16.05
CA LEU A 183 -2.60 13.34 16.80
C LEU A 183 -3.76 12.91 17.69
N ARG A 184 -4.65 12.04 17.20
CA ARG A 184 -5.73 11.49 18.04
C ARG A 184 -5.18 10.70 19.23
N MET A 185 -4.17 9.84 19.01
CA MET A 185 -3.54 9.09 20.10
C MET A 185 -2.91 10.02 21.15
N ALA A 186 -2.34 11.14 20.73
CA ALA A 186 -1.76 12.12 21.63
C ALA A 186 -2.83 12.82 22.49
N VAL A 187 -3.97 13.18 21.91
CA VAL A 187 -5.12 13.75 22.62
C VAL A 187 -5.69 12.74 23.63
N ASP A 188 -5.82 11.46 23.22
CA ASP A 188 -6.27 10.39 24.12
C ASP A 188 -5.32 10.22 25.32
N LEU A 189 -4.01 10.27 25.08
CA LEU A 189 -2.98 10.19 26.12
C LEU A 189 -3.09 11.37 27.10
N ALA A 190 -3.27 12.58 26.58
CA ALA A 190 -3.45 13.78 27.40
C ALA A 190 -4.73 13.69 28.26
N THR A 191 -5.83 13.24 27.66
CA THR A 191 -7.11 13.05 28.36
C THR A 191 -6.99 12.03 29.50
N MET A 192 -6.24 10.95 29.32
CA MET A 192 -5.96 9.97 30.38
C MET A 192 -5.19 10.56 31.56
N LYS A 193 -4.46 11.65 31.34
CA LYS A 193 -3.71 12.40 32.38
C LYS A 193 -4.48 13.60 32.95
N ASP A 194 -5.76 13.75 32.64
CA ASP A 194 -6.60 14.91 33.00
C ASP A 194 -6.01 16.23 32.47
N GLN A 195 -5.41 16.17 31.27
CA GLN A 195 -4.83 17.32 30.55
C GLN A 195 -5.67 17.64 29.32
N HIS A 196 -5.82 18.91 29.02
CA HIS A 196 -6.46 19.43 27.81
C HIS A 196 -5.39 20.05 26.90
N ILE A 197 -5.02 19.31 25.86
CA ILE A 197 -3.97 19.73 24.93
C ILE A 197 -4.60 20.01 23.57
N ASP A 198 -4.42 21.24 23.10
CA ASP A 198 -4.81 21.66 21.76
C ASP A 198 -3.64 21.43 20.79
N ILE A 199 -3.89 20.70 19.71
CA ILE A 199 -2.86 20.39 18.70
C ILE A 199 -3.24 21.04 17.38
N ASN A 200 -2.42 22.01 16.97
CA ASN A 200 -2.56 22.69 15.70
C ASN A 200 -1.59 22.07 14.64
N TYR A 201 -2.14 21.67 13.50
CA TYR A 201 -1.39 21.08 12.40
C TYR A 201 -1.50 21.93 11.15
N MET A 202 -0.36 22.33 10.58
CA MET A 202 -0.25 23.20 9.41
C MET A 202 0.67 22.59 8.35
N GLY A 203 0.26 22.67 7.08
CA GLY A 203 0.99 22.12 5.93
C GLY A 203 0.50 20.73 5.55
N LYS A 204 1.28 20.01 4.75
CA LYS A 204 0.99 18.64 4.29
C LYS A 204 2.27 17.83 4.14
N PHE A 205 2.24 16.60 4.59
CA PHE A 205 3.29 15.61 4.32
C PHE A 205 3.13 15.02 2.92
N GLY A 206 1.90 14.75 2.49
CA GLY A 206 1.57 14.11 1.22
C GLY A 206 1.94 12.63 1.17
N MET A 207 2.05 12.12 -0.06
CA MET A 207 2.42 10.73 -0.32
C MET A 207 3.92 10.52 -0.10
N MET A 208 4.30 9.39 0.53
CA MET A 208 5.71 9.03 0.71
C MET A 208 5.90 7.51 0.74
N PRO A 209 7.13 7.00 0.44
CA PRO A 209 7.42 5.58 0.56
C PRO A 209 7.21 5.07 2.00
N ALA A 210 6.77 3.84 2.12
CA ALA A 210 6.61 3.15 3.40
C ALA A 210 7.87 3.14 4.25
N GLN A 211 9.01 3.01 3.59
CA GLN A 211 10.33 3.01 4.22
C GLN A 211 10.63 4.35 4.93
N ASP A 212 10.02 5.45 4.49
CA ASP A 212 10.13 6.76 5.13
C ASP A 212 9.00 7.00 6.15
N ALA A 213 7.80 6.49 5.85
CA ALA A 213 6.63 6.69 6.70
C ALA A 213 6.80 6.09 8.11
N THR A 214 7.39 4.90 8.23
CA THR A 214 7.58 4.23 9.52
C THR A 214 8.54 5.00 10.44
N PRO A 215 9.79 5.33 10.03
CA PRO A 215 10.69 6.09 10.90
C PRO A 215 10.17 7.50 11.20
N LEU A 216 9.53 8.17 10.22
CA LEU A 216 8.94 9.49 10.44
C LEU A 216 7.80 9.46 11.48
N SER A 217 6.94 8.45 11.43
CA SER A 217 5.85 8.31 12.41
C SER A 217 6.37 8.05 13.81
N LEU A 218 7.45 7.30 13.96
CA LEU A 218 8.11 7.08 15.26
C LEU A 218 8.73 8.38 15.79
N VAL A 219 9.44 9.12 14.94
CA VAL A 219 10.01 10.43 15.32
C VAL A 219 8.92 11.38 15.82
N LEU A 220 7.83 11.52 15.07
CA LEU A 220 6.72 12.41 15.46
C LEU A 220 6.00 11.92 16.72
N THR A 221 5.80 10.61 16.86
CA THR A 221 5.24 10.03 18.08
C THR A 221 6.08 10.38 19.30
N GLU A 222 7.41 10.21 19.22
CA GLU A 222 8.31 10.54 20.32
C GLU A 222 8.27 12.04 20.65
N LEU A 223 8.30 12.94 19.65
CA LEU A 223 8.24 14.38 19.87
C LEU A 223 6.91 14.80 20.55
N ILE A 224 5.78 14.35 20.02
CA ILE A 224 4.47 14.69 20.55
C ILE A 224 4.29 14.11 21.96
N THR A 225 4.72 12.87 22.18
CA THR A 225 4.64 12.23 23.50
C THR A 225 5.53 12.96 24.53
N ASN A 226 6.72 13.38 24.13
CA ASN A 226 7.60 14.16 25.00
C ASN A 226 6.95 15.48 25.42
N SER A 227 6.30 16.18 24.51
CA SER A 227 5.57 17.40 24.86
C SER A 227 4.44 17.12 25.85
N VAL A 228 3.63 16.06 25.62
CA VAL A 228 2.52 15.68 26.51
C VAL A 228 3.01 15.18 27.88
N GLU A 229 4.08 14.38 27.91
CA GLU A 229 4.54 13.73 29.15
C GLU A 229 5.46 14.60 29.99
N HIS A 230 6.33 15.37 29.35
CA HIS A 230 7.37 16.16 29.99
C HIS A 230 7.12 17.67 29.87
N GLY A 231 6.69 18.15 28.70
CA GLY A 231 6.42 19.57 28.49
C GLY A 231 5.28 20.09 29.34
N PHE A 232 4.24 19.28 29.54
CA PHE A 232 3.04 19.67 30.31
C PHE A 232 2.91 18.98 31.67
N GLU A 233 4.02 18.51 32.24
CA GLU A 233 4.00 17.92 33.57
C GLU A 233 3.50 18.96 34.62
N GLY A 234 2.46 18.60 35.34
CA GLY A 234 1.82 19.49 36.33
C GLY A 234 0.93 20.59 35.75
N ARG A 235 0.74 20.66 34.44
CA ARG A 235 -0.20 21.60 33.77
C ARG A 235 -1.45 20.86 33.29
N LYS A 236 -2.58 21.56 33.29
CA LYS A 236 -3.86 21.04 32.78
C LYS A 236 -4.08 21.38 31.31
N ASP A 237 -3.56 22.50 30.86
CA ASP A 237 -3.75 23.01 29.51
C ASP A 237 -2.39 23.18 28.82
N GLY A 238 -2.35 22.95 27.51
CA GLY A 238 -1.16 23.11 26.70
C GLY A 238 -1.47 23.17 25.20
N HIS A 239 -0.54 23.73 24.44
CA HIS A 239 -0.65 23.83 22.98
C HIS A 239 0.57 23.21 22.32
N ILE A 240 0.32 22.36 21.30
CA ILE A 240 1.34 21.83 20.42
C ILE A 240 1.05 22.32 19.01
N THR A 241 2.06 22.85 18.33
CA THR A 241 1.95 23.25 16.93
C THR A 241 2.91 22.42 16.09
N ILE A 242 2.42 21.81 15.02
CA ILE A 242 3.20 21.05 14.06
C ILE A 242 3.11 21.75 12.70
N SER A 243 4.23 22.25 12.22
CA SER A 243 4.31 22.94 10.92
C SER A 243 5.14 22.09 9.95
N VAL A 244 4.61 21.88 8.75
CA VAL A 244 5.23 21.04 7.73
C VAL A 244 5.48 21.84 6.46
N GLY A 245 6.72 21.88 6.02
CA GLY A 245 7.15 22.40 4.74
C GLY A 245 7.76 21.29 3.89
N ARG A 246 7.20 21.04 2.72
CA ARG A 246 7.72 20.04 1.77
C ARG A 246 8.04 20.66 0.42
N SER A 247 9.25 20.40 -0.08
CA SER A 247 9.68 20.82 -1.41
C SER A 247 10.39 19.65 -2.10
N GLY A 248 9.64 18.90 -2.93
CA GLY A 248 10.12 17.67 -3.53
C GLY A 248 10.53 16.63 -2.48
N PRO A 249 11.79 16.17 -2.48
CA PRO A 249 12.27 15.23 -1.47
C PRO A 249 12.61 15.89 -0.13
N ASN A 250 12.77 17.22 -0.08
CA ASN A 250 13.12 17.90 1.15
C ASN A 250 11.88 18.12 2.03
N LEU A 251 11.96 17.68 3.27
CA LEU A 251 10.93 17.78 4.28
C LEU A 251 11.48 18.53 5.49
N ASN A 252 10.86 19.65 5.83
CA ASN A 252 11.13 20.41 7.04
C ASN A 252 9.90 20.26 7.95
N VAL A 253 10.12 19.85 9.20
CA VAL A 253 9.05 19.74 10.19
C VAL A 253 9.46 20.49 11.43
N VAL A 254 8.57 21.33 11.92
CA VAL A 254 8.77 22.08 13.17
C VAL A 254 7.68 21.65 14.14
N VAL A 255 8.09 21.17 15.31
CA VAL A 255 7.19 20.82 16.42
C VAL A 255 7.47 21.79 17.56
N GLU A 256 6.44 22.52 17.99
CA GLU A 256 6.52 23.51 19.05
C GLU A 256 5.53 23.18 20.14
N ASP A 257 5.95 23.24 21.39
CA ASP A 257 5.05 23.22 22.55
C ASP A 257 5.21 24.49 23.39
N ASP A 258 4.20 24.83 24.19
CA ASP A 258 4.22 25.92 25.13
C ASP A 258 4.45 25.43 26.57
N GLY A 259 5.12 24.29 26.73
CA GLY A 259 5.37 23.61 27.99
C GLY A 259 6.44 24.25 28.86
N SER A 260 7.02 23.46 29.78
CA SER A 260 8.07 23.90 30.71
C SER A 260 9.41 24.23 30.01
N GLY A 261 9.57 23.83 28.74
CA GLY A 261 10.79 24.06 27.97
C GLY A 261 11.93 23.11 28.32
N LEU A 262 13.08 23.34 27.66
CA LEU A 262 14.32 22.61 27.93
C LEU A 262 14.89 23.05 29.28
N GLY A 263 15.26 22.11 30.15
CA GLY A 263 15.87 22.41 31.46
C GLY A 263 17.16 23.23 31.33
N SER A 264 17.48 24.00 32.36
CA SER A 264 18.61 24.96 32.37
C SER A 264 20.02 24.35 32.12
N GLU A 265 20.15 23.03 32.15
CA GLU A 265 21.39 22.32 31.86
C GLU A 265 21.66 22.07 30.36
N GLU A 266 20.65 22.29 29.50
CA GLU A 266 20.70 22.02 28.07
C GLU A 266 21.00 23.27 27.21
N GLN A 267 21.24 24.46 27.85
CA GLN A 267 21.45 25.74 27.16
C GLN A 267 22.89 25.97 26.65
N GLY A 268 23.79 25.01 26.72
CA GLY A 268 25.21 25.15 26.31
C GLY A 268 25.58 24.25 25.15
N GLY A 269 25.75 24.84 23.99
CA GLY A 269 26.20 24.37 22.69
C GLY A 269 26.82 22.96 22.59
N LEU A 270 26.42 22.25 21.50
CA LEU A 270 26.67 20.84 21.23
C LEU A 270 25.93 19.93 22.20
N ALA A 271 24.73 19.56 21.82
CA ALA A 271 23.85 18.69 22.55
C ALA A 271 24.59 17.53 23.23
N ARG A 272 25.02 17.73 24.45
CA ARG A 272 25.21 16.61 25.35
C ARG A 272 23.82 16.13 25.72
N SER A 273 23.50 15.03 25.16
CA SER A 273 22.35 14.18 25.48
C SER A 273 22.24 13.89 26.97
N SER A 274 21.77 14.86 27.76
CA SER A 274 21.38 14.63 29.15
C SER A 274 19.88 14.45 29.32
N GLY A 275 19.13 14.36 28.26
CA GLY A 275 17.89 13.61 28.20
C GLY A 275 18.21 12.27 27.56
N SER A 276 18.90 11.38 28.23
CA SER A 276 19.26 10.05 27.70
C SER A 276 18.07 9.10 27.67
N GLY A 277 16.89 9.62 27.44
CA GLY A 277 15.70 8.82 27.16
C GLY A 277 15.85 8.14 25.81
N LEU A 278 15.43 6.90 25.75
CA LEU A 278 15.41 6.11 24.52
C LEU A 278 14.71 6.87 23.37
N GLY A 279 13.71 7.73 23.66
CA GLY A 279 13.02 8.56 22.68
C GLY A 279 13.91 9.54 21.92
N THR A 280 14.76 10.30 22.61
CA THR A 280 15.69 11.23 21.97
C THR A 280 16.73 10.51 21.10
N GLN A 281 17.20 9.33 21.55
CA GLN A 281 18.10 8.50 20.74
C GLN A 281 17.41 8.00 19.46
N ILE A 282 16.13 7.62 19.53
CA ILE A 282 15.33 7.20 18.38
C ILE A 282 15.20 8.35 17.38
N ILE A 283 14.85 9.56 17.85
CA ILE A 283 14.74 10.75 17.01
C ILE A 283 16.05 11.00 16.26
N ASN A 284 17.16 11.09 17.00
CA ASN A 284 18.48 11.32 16.41
C ASN A 284 18.87 10.23 15.41
N THR A 285 18.66 8.97 15.77
CA THR A 285 19.01 7.82 14.93
C THR A 285 18.27 7.86 13.60
N PHE A 286 16.95 8.01 13.62
CA PHE A 286 16.15 8.02 12.40
C PHE A 286 16.40 9.27 11.56
N VAL A 287 16.44 10.46 12.17
CA VAL A 287 16.66 11.69 11.41
C VAL A 287 18.03 11.68 10.74
N THR A 288 19.07 11.21 11.44
CA THR A 288 20.44 11.22 10.88
C THR A 288 20.68 10.04 9.93
N ASN A 289 20.30 8.82 10.31
CA ASN A 289 20.68 7.63 9.56
C ASN A 289 19.71 7.31 8.42
N ASP A 290 18.38 7.47 8.65
CA ASP A 290 17.38 7.10 7.64
C ASP A 290 17.10 8.26 6.67
N PHE A 291 17.09 9.50 7.17
CA PHE A 291 16.77 10.67 6.35
C PHE A 291 18.01 11.51 5.97
N GLY A 292 19.19 11.18 6.51
CA GLY A 292 20.41 11.96 6.26
C GLY A 292 20.25 13.43 6.67
N GLY A 293 19.42 13.68 7.66
CA GLY A 293 18.97 14.99 8.09
C GLY A 293 19.60 15.47 9.39
N SER A 294 19.03 16.51 9.95
CA SER A 294 19.43 17.09 11.24
C SER A 294 18.22 17.42 12.12
N VAL A 295 18.44 17.36 13.42
CA VAL A 295 17.47 17.78 14.43
C VAL A 295 18.08 18.87 15.31
N HIS A 296 17.34 19.98 15.49
CA HIS A 296 17.73 21.10 16.31
C HIS A 296 16.69 21.35 17.38
N TRP A 297 17.13 21.43 18.63
CA TRP A 297 16.30 21.70 19.80
C TRP A 297 16.56 23.12 20.26
N GLU A 298 15.49 23.92 20.33
CA GLU A 298 15.58 25.34 20.68
C GLU A 298 14.55 25.67 21.77
N PRO A 299 14.91 26.51 22.75
CA PRO A 299 13.93 27.06 23.67
C PRO A 299 13.07 28.10 22.93
N ARG A 300 11.74 28.06 23.13
CA ARG A 300 10.85 29.13 22.62
C ARG A 300 10.99 30.39 23.49
N ARG A 301 10.89 31.57 22.82
CA ARG A 301 10.96 32.87 23.52
C ARG A 301 9.81 33.09 24.51
N GLU A 302 8.65 32.51 24.26
CA GLU A 302 7.43 32.64 25.06
C GLU A 302 7.27 31.48 26.07
N GLY A 303 8.28 30.64 26.24
CA GLY A 303 8.25 29.39 26.99
C GLY A 303 7.93 28.18 26.14
N GLY A 304 8.43 27.02 26.54
CA GLY A 304 8.27 25.76 25.82
C GLY A 304 9.46 25.38 24.96
N THR A 305 9.27 24.35 24.16
CA THR A 305 10.31 23.76 23.29
C THR A 305 9.95 23.94 21.83
N ARG A 306 10.96 24.16 20.99
CA ARG A 306 10.87 24.11 19.54
C ARG A 306 11.87 23.09 19.01
N VAL A 307 11.39 22.14 18.22
CA VAL A 307 12.22 21.14 17.56
C VAL A 307 12.09 21.30 16.06
N VAL A 308 13.21 21.48 15.39
CA VAL A 308 13.28 21.62 13.92
C VAL A 308 13.94 20.38 13.35
N LEU A 309 13.24 19.74 12.44
CA LEU A 309 13.72 18.57 11.70
C LEU A 309 13.90 18.95 10.24
N ASP A 310 15.10 18.78 9.73
CA ASP A 310 15.42 18.88 8.31
C ASP A 310 15.74 17.48 7.79
N MET A 311 14.97 16.99 6.83
CA MET A 311 15.02 15.60 6.38
C MET A 311 14.94 15.52 4.86
N LYS A 312 15.48 14.44 4.30
CA LYS A 312 15.37 14.15 2.87
C LYS A 312 14.68 12.81 2.68
N LEU A 313 13.48 12.86 2.10
CA LEU A 313 12.71 11.66 1.74
C LEU A 313 13.35 10.97 0.53
N ARG A 314 13.20 9.65 0.48
CA ARG A 314 13.55 8.87 -0.70
C ARG A 314 12.61 9.27 -1.86
N ALA A 315 13.13 9.24 -3.08
CA ALA A 315 12.25 9.42 -4.25
C ALA A 315 11.25 8.25 -4.28
N ALA A 316 9.97 8.55 -4.45
CA ALA A 316 9.04 7.52 -4.89
C ALA A 316 9.61 6.96 -6.20
N GLN A 317 9.80 5.64 -6.30
CA GLN A 317 10.20 5.04 -7.55
C GLN A 317 9.03 5.24 -8.52
N ASP A 318 9.18 6.19 -9.43
CA ASP A 318 8.35 6.27 -10.62
C ASP A 318 8.73 5.07 -11.49
N GLU A 319 7.87 4.04 -11.55
CA GLU A 319 7.90 3.01 -12.60
C GLU A 319 7.19 3.50 -13.87
#